data_fb54e848df0a0febada1a0b5a477710e
#
_entry.id   fb54e848df0a0febada1a0b5a477710e
#
_cell.length_a   1.000
_cell.length_b   1.000
_cell.length_c   1.000
_cell.angle_alpha   90.00
_cell.angle_beta   90.00
_cell.angle_gamma   90.00
#
_symmetry.space_group_name_H-M   'P 1'
#
loop_
_entity.id
_entity.type
_entity.pdbx_description
1 polymer ?
#
loop_
_entity_poly.entity_id
_entity_poly.type
_entity_poly.pdbx_seq_one_letter_code
_entity_poly.pdbx_strand_id
1 'polypeptide(L)'
;MRAATALNRFRLNVALLGALFLALGAPARAALPDEVSGVPVPSLAPMLERVMPAVVNISTAGHVEMEQHPLFSDPFFRRFFDLPNMPRERKTQSLGSGVIVDARRGLVLTNNHVIANADQINVRLNDGRQFAAELVGSDPETDVAVIRIDAGNLQALPAANSDHARVGDFVVAIGNPFGLGQTVTSGIISALARSGLGITGYEDLIQTDASINPGNSGGALVNLRGELVGINTAIYSQSGGNIGIGFAIPANMARQIMEQLVEFGEVNRGYLGAEMQNLDPALADAFGLSSMQGAVLVNIVPGSPAEKAGLRPGDVVTAVNGRAVRDAPDLRNQVGLRRIGDKLTLDVLRDGKRMTVSTQVGARTAGAARGAMKNERMAGVSVGEIPRNSPYYGQVAGIMVFEVATGTPAWAAGLREGDVITSVNRQQVEDLQSFLGLVSRVQGQLLLGVLRGNRAAYLVIE
;
A
#
# COMPACT_ATOMS: atom_id res chain seq x y z
N MET A 1 0.79 -92.33 15.61
CA MET A 1 1.45 -91.25 16.42
C MET A 1 2.27 -90.20 15.63
N ARG A 2 2.71 -90.46 14.34
CA ARG A 2 3.53 -89.49 13.59
C ARG A 2 2.74 -88.32 12.93
N ALA A 3 1.46 -88.43 12.67
CA ALA A 3 0.60 -87.45 11.99
C ALA A 3 0.17 -86.31 12.94
N ALA A 4 -0.07 -86.60 14.21
CA ALA A 4 -0.49 -85.56 15.21
C ALA A 4 0.63 -84.58 15.55
N THR A 5 1.88 -85.03 15.51
CA THR A 5 3.03 -84.16 15.80
C THR A 5 3.37 -83.18 14.66
N ALA A 6 3.08 -83.54 13.40
CA ALA A 6 3.29 -82.65 12.24
C ALA A 6 2.23 -81.57 12.19
N LEU A 7 0.96 -81.85 12.52
CA LEU A 7 -0.12 -80.88 12.57
C LEU A 7 0.05 -79.83 13.67
N ASN A 8 0.60 -80.23 14.83
CA ASN A 8 0.87 -79.31 15.92
C ASN A 8 2.03 -78.37 15.63
N ARG A 9 3.09 -78.87 14.94
CA ARG A 9 4.19 -78.00 14.51
C ARG A 9 3.77 -77.01 13.40
N PHE A 10 2.86 -77.41 12.50
CA PHE A 10 2.34 -76.51 11.48
C PHE A 10 1.48 -75.38 12.10
N ARG A 11 0.61 -75.72 13.05
CA ARG A 11 -0.20 -74.74 13.79
C ARG A 11 0.65 -73.77 14.64
N LEU A 12 1.72 -74.26 15.22
CA LEU A 12 2.63 -73.42 16.01
C LEU A 12 3.42 -72.44 15.11
N ASN A 13 3.86 -72.90 13.96
CA ASN A 13 4.56 -72.04 12.96
C ASN A 13 3.65 -71.00 12.35
N VAL A 14 2.35 -71.32 12.06
CA VAL A 14 1.38 -70.35 11.55
C VAL A 14 1.00 -69.33 12.63
N ALA A 15 0.90 -69.73 13.91
CA ALA A 15 0.67 -68.79 15.01
C ALA A 15 1.88 -67.86 15.27
N LEU A 16 3.10 -68.38 15.11
CA LEU A 16 4.31 -67.55 15.22
C LEU A 16 4.46 -66.58 14.06
N LEU A 17 4.16 -66.98 12.79
CA LEU A 17 4.14 -66.04 11.67
C LEU A 17 3.04 -65.02 11.80
N GLY A 18 1.85 -65.35 12.29
CA GLY A 18 0.77 -64.41 12.54
C GLY A 18 1.13 -63.38 13.64
N ALA A 19 1.77 -63.82 14.71
CA ALA A 19 2.26 -62.93 15.74
C ALA A 19 3.38 -62.00 15.25
N LEU A 20 4.27 -62.44 14.35
CA LEU A 20 5.32 -61.64 13.74
C LEU A 20 4.76 -60.60 12.79
N PHE A 21 3.68 -60.91 12.03
CA PHE A 21 2.98 -59.94 11.17
C PHE A 21 2.19 -58.90 11.97
N LEU A 22 1.64 -59.22 13.12
CA LEU A 22 0.96 -58.30 14.04
C LEU A 22 1.95 -57.36 14.73
N ALA A 23 3.18 -57.80 15.00
CA ALA A 23 4.22 -56.96 15.58
C ALA A 23 4.84 -55.94 14.61
N LEU A 24 4.74 -56.18 13.28
CA LEU A 24 5.23 -55.27 12.24
C LEU A 24 4.20 -54.22 11.79
N GLY A 25 2.95 -54.30 12.30
CA GLY A 25 1.84 -53.41 11.93
C GLY A 25 1.63 -52.22 12.88
N ALA A 26 2.55 -51.89 13.76
CA ALA A 26 2.47 -50.66 14.50
C ALA A 26 2.65 -49.47 13.54
N PRO A 27 1.70 -48.52 13.43
CA PRO A 27 1.87 -47.39 12.56
C PRO A 27 3.14 -46.64 13.02
N ALA A 28 4.15 -46.65 12.18
CA ALA A 28 5.31 -45.82 12.37
C ALA A 28 4.83 -44.36 12.35
N ARG A 29 4.60 -43.77 13.51
CA ARG A 29 4.44 -42.35 13.63
C ARG A 29 5.81 -41.74 13.29
N ALA A 30 5.94 -41.25 12.10
CA ALA A 30 7.06 -40.39 11.70
C ALA A 30 6.88 -39.01 12.39
N ALA A 31 6.87 -39.02 13.71
CA ALA A 31 7.01 -37.77 14.45
C ALA A 31 8.53 -37.49 14.57
N LEU A 32 8.93 -36.27 14.25
CA LEU A 32 10.26 -35.81 14.63
C LEU A 32 10.43 -36.05 16.15
N PRO A 33 11.61 -36.47 16.59
CA PRO A 33 11.83 -36.66 18.01
C PRO A 33 11.68 -35.33 18.73
N ASP A 34 11.04 -35.33 19.90
CA ASP A 34 10.85 -34.13 20.72
C ASP A 34 12.19 -33.51 21.18
N GLU A 35 13.26 -34.33 21.15
CA GLU A 35 14.62 -33.91 21.50
C GLU A 35 15.63 -34.53 20.52
N VAL A 36 16.67 -33.76 20.18
CA VAL A 36 17.86 -34.23 19.46
C VAL A 36 19.05 -34.00 20.34
N SER A 37 19.77 -35.11 20.71
CA SER A 37 20.96 -35.07 21.60
C SER A 37 20.64 -34.41 22.96
N GLY A 38 19.46 -34.61 23.51
CA GLY A 38 19.06 -34.03 24.81
C GLY A 38 18.65 -32.54 24.75
N VAL A 39 18.53 -31.98 23.55
CA VAL A 39 18.05 -30.59 23.34
C VAL A 39 16.64 -30.63 22.72
N PRO A 40 15.65 -29.98 23.31
CA PRO A 40 14.31 -29.91 22.73
C PRO A 40 14.36 -29.34 21.31
N VAL A 41 13.63 -29.95 20.38
CA VAL A 41 13.50 -29.44 19.02
C VAL A 41 12.72 -28.11 19.07
N PRO A 42 13.28 -27.00 18.56
CA PRO A 42 12.61 -25.71 18.58
C PRO A 42 11.29 -25.78 17.78
N SER A 43 10.19 -25.33 18.40
CA SER A 43 8.88 -25.27 17.78
C SER A 43 8.33 -23.85 17.83
N LEU A 44 7.70 -23.41 16.74
CA LEU A 44 6.98 -22.14 16.68
C LEU A 44 5.57 -22.21 17.29
N ALA A 45 5.06 -23.42 17.56
CA ALA A 45 3.67 -23.64 18.00
C ALA A 45 3.28 -22.80 19.24
N PRO A 46 4.08 -22.71 20.32
CA PRO A 46 3.70 -21.91 21.50
C PRO A 46 3.62 -20.41 21.20
N MET A 47 4.39 -19.90 20.26
CA MET A 47 4.32 -18.51 19.81
C MET A 47 3.07 -18.31 18.95
N LEU A 48 2.80 -19.22 18.02
CA LEU A 48 1.66 -19.18 17.11
C LEU A 48 0.32 -19.25 17.86
N GLU A 49 0.18 -20.06 18.88
CA GLU A 49 -1.03 -20.13 19.71
C GLU A 49 -1.41 -18.76 20.30
N ARG A 50 -0.42 -17.93 20.62
CA ARG A 50 -0.63 -16.57 21.12
C ARG A 50 -0.93 -15.56 20.03
N VAL A 51 -0.41 -15.74 18.82
CA VAL A 51 -0.46 -14.75 17.73
C VAL A 51 -1.66 -14.97 16.83
N MET A 52 -1.98 -16.23 16.53
CA MET A 52 -3.03 -16.60 15.59
C MET A 52 -4.41 -15.98 15.89
N PRO A 53 -4.85 -15.84 17.15
CA PRO A 53 -6.14 -15.20 17.44
C PRO A 53 -6.25 -13.74 16.99
N ALA A 54 -5.12 -13.06 16.80
CA ALA A 54 -5.09 -11.67 16.31
C ALA A 54 -5.13 -11.55 14.77
N VAL A 55 -4.96 -12.66 14.04
CA VAL A 55 -5.02 -12.65 12.57
C VAL A 55 -6.39 -13.12 12.11
N VAL A 56 -7.05 -12.33 11.28
CA VAL A 56 -8.42 -12.56 10.83
C VAL A 56 -8.49 -12.78 9.31
N ASN A 57 -9.56 -13.44 8.85
CA ASN A 57 -9.91 -13.46 7.44
C ASN A 57 -10.80 -12.27 7.11
N ILE A 58 -10.56 -11.66 5.95
CA ILE A 58 -11.39 -10.60 5.41
C ILE A 58 -11.96 -11.07 4.09
N SER A 59 -13.27 -10.98 3.94
CA SER A 59 -13.99 -11.22 2.69
C SER A 59 -14.80 -9.99 2.33
N THR A 60 -14.72 -9.58 1.07
CA THR A 60 -15.45 -8.42 0.57
C THR A 60 -16.39 -8.82 -0.55
N ALA A 61 -17.50 -8.11 -0.65
CA ALA A 61 -18.38 -8.14 -1.79
C ALA A 61 -18.55 -6.71 -2.29
N GLY A 62 -18.45 -6.50 -3.60
CA GLY A 62 -18.58 -5.20 -4.21
C GLY A 62 -19.03 -5.30 -5.65
N HIS A 63 -19.25 -4.14 -6.25
CA HIS A 63 -19.62 -4.00 -7.65
C HIS A 63 -18.65 -3.05 -8.33
N VAL A 64 -18.20 -3.41 -9.51
CA VAL A 64 -17.42 -2.50 -10.38
C VAL A 64 -18.27 -2.15 -11.58
N GLU A 65 -18.54 -0.86 -11.75
CA GLU A 65 -19.16 -0.37 -12.97
C GLU A 65 -18.18 -0.54 -14.13
N MET A 66 -18.60 -1.28 -15.16
CA MET A 66 -17.84 -1.37 -16.40
C MET A 66 -18.15 -0.11 -17.23
N GLU A 67 -17.17 0.74 -17.46
CA GLU A 67 -17.27 1.80 -18.44
C GLU A 67 -17.57 1.19 -19.81
N GLN A 68 -18.83 1.31 -20.24
CA GLN A 68 -19.20 0.92 -21.59
C GLN A 68 -18.79 2.05 -22.53
N HIS A 69 -18.09 1.68 -23.61
CA HIS A 69 -17.83 2.64 -24.67
C HIS A 69 -19.16 3.28 -25.12
N PRO A 70 -19.25 4.62 -25.28
CA PRO A 70 -20.49 5.34 -25.56
C PRO A 70 -21.32 4.75 -26.72
N LEU A 71 -20.66 4.12 -27.71
CA LEU A 71 -21.31 3.43 -28.81
C LEU A 71 -22.11 2.18 -28.38
N PHE A 72 -21.71 1.49 -27.32
CA PHE A 72 -22.40 0.31 -26.81
C PHE A 72 -23.54 0.66 -25.84
N SER A 73 -23.61 1.90 -25.36
CA SER A 73 -24.71 2.42 -24.54
C SER A 73 -25.87 2.97 -25.39
N ASP A 74 -25.66 3.24 -26.67
CA ASP A 74 -26.69 3.74 -27.59
C ASP A 74 -27.71 2.64 -27.91
N PRO A 75 -29.00 2.85 -27.61
CA PRO A 75 -30.07 1.87 -27.88
C PRO A 75 -30.24 1.51 -29.35
N PHE A 76 -30.00 2.48 -30.26
CA PHE A 76 -30.07 2.26 -31.70
C PHE A 76 -28.93 1.39 -32.20
N PHE A 77 -27.71 1.66 -31.75
CA PHE A 77 -26.52 0.91 -32.13
C PHE A 77 -26.62 -0.54 -31.63
N ARG A 78 -27.11 -0.75 -30.42
CA ARG A 78 -27.31 -2.08 -29.82
C ARG A 78 -28.34 -2.92 -30.61
N ARG A 79 -29.45 -2.27 -31.00
CA ARG A 79 -30.52 -2.94 -31.75
C ARG A 79 -30.11 -3.25 -33.19
N PHE A 80 -29.25 -2.41 -33.78
CA PHE A 80 -28.78 -2.59 -35.17
C PHE A 80 -27.75 -3.72 -35.29
N PHE A 81 -26.90 -3.90 -34.29
CA PHE A 81 -25.84 -4.91 -34.26
C PHE A 81 -26.19 -6.16 -33.43
N ASP A 82 -27.42 -6.28 -32.96
CA ASP A 82 -27.92 -7.42 -32.14
C ASP A 82 -26.99 -7.76 -30.95
N LEU A 83 -26.49 -6.69 -30.26
CA LEU A 83 -25.53 -6.85 -29.18
C LEU A 83 -26.25 -7.31 -27.91
N PRO A 84 -25.75 -8.35 -27.23
CA PRO A 84 -26.33 -8.85 -25.99
C PRO A 84 -26.28 -7.79 -24.89
N ASN A 85 -27.26 -7.86 -23.96
CA ASN A 85 -27.24 -7.05 -22.73
C ASN A 85 -26.02 -7.44 -21.90
N MET A 86 -24.94 -6.68 -22.00
CA MET A 86 -23.83 -6.81 -21.06
C MET A 86 -24.23 -6.23 -19.71
N PRO A 87 -24.00 -6.95 -18.61
CA PRO A 87 -24.28 -6.40 -17.27
C PRO A 87 -23.44 -5.14 -17.08
N ARG A 88 -24.08 -4.08 -16.59
CA ARG A 88 -23.41 -2.81 -16.24
C ARG A 88 -22.52 -2.96 -15.01
N GLU A 89 -22.78 -3.97 -14.20
CA GLU A 89 -22.10 -4.21 -12.94
C GLU A 89 -21.49 -5.63 -12.96
N ARG A 90 -20.25 -5.72 -12.58
CA ARG A 90 -19.59 -6.98 -12.30
C ARG A 90 -19.43 -7.13 -10.79
N LYS A 91 -20.02 -8.17 -10.22
CA LYS A 91 -19.77 -8.53 -8.81
C LYS A 91 -18.30 -8.88 -8.64
N THR A 92 -17.66 -8.23 -7.71
CA THR A 92 -16.29 -8.51 -7.30
C THR A 92 -16.31 -9.10 -5.90
N GLN A 93 -15.44 -10.07 -5.68
CA GLN A 93 -15.17 -10.61 -4.36
C GLN A 93 -13.65 -10.58 -4.17
N SER A 94 -13.19 -10.06 -3.05
CA SER A 94 -11.80 -10.14 -2.65
C SER A 94 -11.69 -10.93 -1.36
N LEU A 95 -10.59 -11.63 -1.21
CA LEU A 95 -10.25 -12.40 -0.02
C LEU A 95 -8.85 -12.01 0.43
N GLY A 96 -8.73 -11.72 1.71
CA GLY A 96 -7.46 -11.36 2.32
C GLY A 96 -7.46 -11.65 3.80
N SER A 97 -6.47 -11.10 4.45
CA SER A 97 -6.27 -11.21 5.89
C SER A 97 -6.27 -9.83 6.54
N GLY A 98 -6.37 -9.81 7.85
CA GLY A 98 -6.20 -8.62 8.66
C GLY A 98 -5.53 -8.94 9.99
N VAL A 99 -5.05 -7.91 10.66
CA VAL A 99 -4.40 -7.99 11.97
C VAL A 99 -5.13 -7.10 12.95
N ILE A 100 -5.66 -7.67 14.04
CA ILE A 100 -6.23 -6.90 15.16
C ILE A 100 -5.07 -6.19 15.87
N VAL A 101 -5.09 -4.87 15.90
CA VAL A 101 -4.04 -4.02 16.50
C VAL A 101 -4.54 -3.24 17.72
N ASP A 102 -5.85 -3.09 17.87
CA ASP A 102 -6.48 -2.54 19.08
C ASP A 102 -7.74 -3.32 19.42
N ALA A 103 -7.64 -4.18 20.43
CA ALA A 103 -8.74 -5.04 20.87
C ALA A 103 -9.90 -4.27 21.54
N ARG A 104 -9.61 -3.10 22.12
CA ARG A 104 -10.64 -2.30 22.81
C ARG A 104 -11.51 -1.53 21.83
N ARG A 105 -10.90 -1.01 20.76
CA ARG A 105 -11.60 -0.27 19.70
C ARG A 105 -12.02 -1.14 18.53
N GLY A 106 -11.65 -2.44 18.54
CA GLY A 106 -11.92 -3.36 17.44
C GLY A 106 -11.22 -3.02 16.13
N LEU A 107 -10.05 -2.37 16.19
CA LEU A 107 -9.34 -1.93 15.00
C LEU A 107 -8.53 -3.07 14.40
N VAL A 108 -8.70 -3.24 13.08
CA VAL A 108 -8.00 -4.24 12.26
C VAL A 108 -7.26 -3.52 11.15
N LEU A 109 -5.96 -3.76 11.04
CA LEU A 109 -5.14 -3.36 9.88
C LEU A 109 -5.27 -4.40 8.77
N THR A 110 -5.33 -3.92 7.54
CA THR A 110 -5.28 -4.74 6.33
C THR A 110 -4.69 -3.94 5.18
N ASN A 111 -4.61 -4.51 3.98
CA ASN A 111 -4.23 -3.77 2.79
C ASN A 111 -5.42 -3.05 2.16
N ASN A 112 -5.14 -1.89 1.54
CA ASN A 112 -6.16 -1.16 0.78
C ASN A 112 -6.69 -2.01 -0.38
N HIS A 113 -5.84 -2.71 -1.14
CA HIS A 113 -6.27 -3.54 -2.27
C HIS A 113 -7.22 -4.68 -1.87
N VAL A 114 -7.19 -5.14 -0.59
CA VAL A 114 -8.11 -6.17 -0.09
C VAL A 114 -9.54 -5.64 0.02
N ILE A 115 -9.69 -4.36 0.38
CA ILE A 115 -11.00 -3.74 0.64
C ILE A 115 -11.43 -2.74 -0.44
N ALA A 116 -10.60 -2.52 -1.46
CA ALA A 116 -10.91 -1.59 -2.54
C ALA A 116 -12.19 -2.02 -3.29
N ASN A 117 -13.06 -1.05 -3.58
CA ASN A 117 -14.35 -1.25 -4.23
C ASN A 117 -15.31 -2.22 -3.50
N ALA A 118 -15.17 -2.35 -2.19
CA ALA A 118 -16.03 -3.18 -1.36
C ALA A 118 -17.26 -2.40 -0.90
N ASP A 119 -18.47 -2.90 -1.21
CA ASP A 119 -19.71 -2.41 -0.63
C ASP A 119 -19.96 -3.02 0.75
N GLN A 120 -19.43 -4.23 0.98
CA GLN A 120 -19.53 -4.96 2.21
C GLN A 120 -18.19 -5.59 2.59
N ILE A 121 -17.81 -5.43 3.86
CA ILE A 121 -16.61 -6.02 4.42
C ILE A 121 -17.03 -6.95 5.58
N ASN A 122 -16.65 -8.21 5.50
CA ASN A 122 -16.92 -9.19 6.54
C ASN A 122 -15.58 -9.71 7.10
N VAL A 123 -15.49 -9.77 8.41
CA VAL A 123 -14.33 -10.27 9.14
C VAL A 123 -14.71 -11.57 9.86
N ARG A 124 -13.91 -12.61 9.63
CA ARG A 124 -14.02 -13.88 10.36
C ARG A 124 -12.82 -14.06 11.27
N LEU A 125 -13.07 -14.21 12.56
CA LEU A 125 -12.07 -14.48 13.58
C LEU A 125 -11.58 -15.93 13.53
N ASN A 126 -10.45 -16.20 14.17
CA ASN A 126 -9.88 -17.54 14.27
C ASN A 126 -10.80 -18.55 15.00
N ASP A 127 -11.63 -18.09 15.94
CA ASP A 127 -12.61 -18.90 16.65
C ASP A 127 -13.91 -19.14 15.86
N GLY A 128 -14.00 -18.65 14.63
CA GLY A 128 -15.13 -18.83 13.73
C GLY A 128 -16.21 -17.76 13.80
N ARG A 129 -16.19 -16.85 14.79
CA ARG A 129 -17.12 -15.72 14.87
C ARG A 129 -16.96 -14.81 13.63
N GLN A 130 -18.08 -14.27 13.16
CA GLN A 130 -18.11 -13.39 11.98
C GLN A 130 -18.76 -12.05 12.34
N PHE A 131 -18.23 -10.98 11.80
CA PHE A 131 -18.68 -9.62 12.02
C PHE A 131 -18.67 -8.83 10.71
N ALA A 132 -19.67 -7.99 10.50
CA ALA A 132 -19.57 -6.91 9.53
C ALA A 132 -18.56 -5.88 10.04
N ALA A 133 -17.74 -5.36 9.13
CA ALA A 133 -16.75 -4.35 9.46
C ALA A 133 -17.09 -3.02 8.79
N GLU A 134 -16.77 -1.94 9.48
CA GLU A 134 -16.86 -0.58 8.96
C GLU A 134 -15.46 -0.12 8.51
N LEU A 135 -15.38 0.55 7.35
CA LEU A 135 -14.16 1.21 6.91
C LEU A 135 -13.94 2.46 7.76
N VAL A 136 -12.82 2.52 8.47
CA VAL A 136 -12.37 3.70 9.20
C VAL A 136 -11.65 4.67 8.25
N GLY A 137 -10.82 4.13 7.35
CA GLY A 137 -10.13 4.85 6.33
C GLY A 137 -9.12 3.97 5.59
N SER A 138 -8.70 4.42 4.42
CA SER A 138 -7.69 3.72 3.63
C SER A 138 -6.74 4.67 2.94
N ASP A 139 -5.55 4.17 2.65
CA ASP A 139 -4.49 4.88 1.96
C ASP A 139 -3.94 4.04 0.81
N PRO A 140 -4.39 4.29 -0.42
CA PRO A 140 -3.92 3.56 -1.60
C PRO A 140 -2.41 3.73 -1.86
N GLU A 141 -1.84 4.87 -1.45
CA GLU A 141 -0.42 5.17 -1.72
C GLU A 141 0.56 4.37 -0.85
N THR A 142 0.12 3.85 0.30
CA THR A 142 0.90 2.89 1.12
C THR A 142 0.31 1.50 1.14
N ASP A 143 -0.85 1.30 0.50
CA ASP A 143 -1.62 0.06 0.52
C ASP A 143 -2.06 -0.36 1.94
N VAL A 144 -2.37 0.60 2.80
CA VAL A 144 -2.85 0.36 4.18
C VAL A 144 -4.31 0.75 4.30
N ALA A 145 -5.10 -0.08 4.97
CA ALA A 145 -6.46 0.25 5.37
C ALA A 145 -6.72 -0.13 6.83
N VAL A 146 -7.63 0.60 7.45
CA VAL A 146 -8.13 0.36 8.81
C VAL A 146 -9.61 0.10 8.74
N ILE A 147 -10.04 -1.02 9.27
CA ILE A 147 -11.45 -1.37 9.44
C ILE A 147 -11.74 -1.58 10.92
N ARG A 148 -13.01 -1.46 11.30
CA ARG A 148 -13.47 -1.65 12.67
C ARG A 148 -14.54 -2.73 12.73
N ILE A 149 -14.42 -3.62 13.73
CA ILE A 149 -15.43 -4.60 14.08
C ILE A 149 -15.94 -4.33 15.49
N ASP A 150 -17.23 -4.53 15.70
CA ASP A 150 -17.85 -4.48 17.03
C ASP A 150 -17.89 -5.90 17.60
N ALA A 151 -16.82 -6.27 18.32
CA ALA A 151 -16.66 -7.61 18.87
C ALA A 151 -15.98 -7.57 20.24
N GLY A 152 -16.53 -8.34 21.18
CA GLY A 152 -15.88 -8.58 22.48
C GLY A 152 -14.84 -9.68 22.42
N ASN A 153 -13.99 -9.74 23.45
CA ASN A 153 -12.94 -10.78 23.61
C ASN A 153 -12.01 -10.89 22.40
N LEU A 154 -11.51 -9.73 21.93
CA LEU A 154 -10.50 -9.66 20.91
C LEU A 154 -9.10 -9.71 21.51
N GLN A 155 -8.17 -10.29 20.77
CA GLN A 155 -6.74 -10.27 21.09
C GLN A 155 -6.02 -9.42 20.05
N ALA A 156 -5.27 -8.40 20.50
CA ALA A 156 -4.46 -7.56 19.62
C ALA A 156 -3.02 -8.05 19.59
N LEU A 157 -2.38 -7.87 18.44
CA LEU A 157 -0.98 -8.20 18.25
C LEU A 157 -0.10 -7.00 18.66
N PRO A 158 0.88 -7.18 19.58
CA PRO A 158 1.80 -6.10 19.91
C PRO A 158 2.70 -5.79 18.71
N ALA A 159 2.95 -4.49 18.45
CA ALA A 159 3.85 -4.05 17.39
C ALA A 159 5.30 -4.01 17.88
N ALA A 160 6.22 -4.57 17.07
CA ALA A 160 7.64 -4.34 17.21
C ALA A 160 8.02 -2.94 16.71
N ASN A 161 9.18 -2.45 17.13
CA ASN A 161 9.80 -1.32 16.44
C ASN A 161 10.51 -1.83 15.17
N SER A 162 9.84 -1.68 14.01
CA SER A 162 10.36 -2.17 12.74
C SER A 162 11.63 -1.45 12.25
N ASP A 163 11.99 -0.27 12.82
CA ASP A 163 13.24 0.42 12.51
C ASP A 163 14.47 -0.32 13.10
N HIS A 164 14.25 -1.25 14.05
CA HIS A 164 15.28 -2.09 14.63
C HIS A 164 15.41 -3.47 13.92
N ALA A 165 14.59 -3.72 12.93
CA ALA A 165 14.65 -4.95 12.15
C ALA A 165 15.97 -5.03 11.35
N ARG A 166 16.53 -6.23 11.22
CA ARG A 166 17.80 -6.47 10.54
C ARG A 166 17.67 -7.59 9.53
N VAL A 167 18.41 -7.51 8.47
CA VAL A 167 18.55 -8.63 7.53
C VAL A 167 19.09 -9.86 8.28
N GLY A 168 18.44 -11.00 8.07
CA GLY A 168 18.73 -12.25 8.77
C GLY A 168 17.85 -12.52 10.00
N ASP A 169 17.09 -11.54 10.51
CA ASP A 169 16.15 -11.79 11.60
C ASP A 169 15.04 -12.75 11.14
N PHE A 170 14.74 -13.78 11.94
CA PHE A 170 13.68 -14.73 11.66
C PHE A 170 12.31 -14.06 11.73
N VAL A 171 11.46 -14.35 10.74
CA VAL A 171 10.09 -13.89 10.67
C VAL A 171 9.13 -15.00 10.26
N VAL A 172 7.88 -14.83 10.66
CA VAL A 172 6.79 -15.75 10.35
C VAL A 172 5.68 -14.94 9.71
N ALA A 173 5.29 -15.30 8.49
CA ALA A 173 4.15 -14.72 7.81
C ALA A 173 2.90 -15.55 8.14
N ILE A 174 1.83 -14.87 8.57
CA ILE A 174 0.56 -15.47 8.98
C ILE A 174 -0.54 -14.79 8.19
N GLY A 175 -1.40 -15.61 7.58
CA GLY A 175 -2.61 -15.17 6.92
C GLY A 175 -3.74 -16.17 7.11
N ASN A 176 -4.93 -15.81 6.64
CA ASN A 176 -6.11 -16.68 6.67
C ASN A 176 -6.77 -16.73 5.29
N PRO A 177 -6.09 -17.32 4.29
CA PRO A 177 -6.60 -17.41 2.94
C PRO A 177 -7.90 -18.22 2.91
N PHE A 178 -8.89 -17.73 2.18
CA PHE A 178 -10.17 -18.43 1.92
C PHE A 178 -11.02 -18.76 3.16
N GLY A 179 -10.63 -18.33 4.37
CA GLY A 179 -11.34 -18.69 5.60
C GLY A 179 -11.36 -20.19 5.92
N LEU A 180 -10.53 -20.99 5.22
CA LEU A 180 -10.42 -22.44 5.43
C LEU A 180 -9.49 -22.81 6.59
N GLY A 181 -8.83 -21.84 7.18
CA GLY A 181 -7.85 -21.96 8.25
C GLY A 181 -6.66 -21.04 8.02
N GLN A 182 -5.93 -20.78 9.09
CA GLN A 182 -4.74 -19.94 9.01
C GLN A 182 -3.58 -20.69 8.38
N THR A 183 -2.85 -19.99 7.52
CA THR A 183 -1.61 -20.47 6.90
C THR A 183 -0.44 -19.75 7.53
N VAL A 184 0.58 -20.53 7.88
CA VAL A 184 1.79 -20.06 8.52
C VAL A 184 2.98 -20.47 7.64
N THR A 185 3.82 -19.50 7.31
CA THR A 185 5.10 -19.72 6.63
C THR A 185 6.22 -19.02 7.39
N SER A 186 7.43 -19.53 7.34
CA SER A 186 8.58 -18.95 8.04
C SER A 186 9.71 -18.66 7.09
N GLY A 187 10.53 -17.70 7.44
CA GLY A 187 11.71 -17.29 6.71
C GLY A 187 12.51 -16.25 7.50
N ILE A 188 13.22 -15.41 6.78
CA ILE A 188 14.01 -14.32 7.34
C ILE A 188 13.67 -12.99 6.65
N ILE A 189 14.10 -11.90 7.25
CA ILE A 189 14.18 -10.61 6.56
C ILE A 189 15.35 -10.71 5.57
N SER A 190 15.03 -10.71 4.28
CA SER A 190 16.02 -10.83 3.20
C SER A 190 16.62 -9.48 2.83
N ALA A 191 15.83 -8.40 2.94
CA ALA A 191 16.29 -7.03 2.73
C ALA A 191 15.33 -6.05 3.41
N LEU A 192 15.80 -4.83 3.61
CA LEU A 192 15.04 -3.72 4.15
C LEU A 192 15.02 -2.56 3.16
N ALA A 193 14.08 -1.64 3.36
CA ALA A 193 14.03 -0.39 2.61
C ALA A 193 13.88 -0.57 1.09
N ARG A 194 13.13 -1.58 0.67
CA ARG A 194 12.86 -1.79 -0.75
C ARG A 194 11.91 -0.70 -1.25
N SER A 195 12.36 0.01 -2.29
CA SER A 195 11.64 1.09 -2.95
C SER A 195 11.85 1.02 -4.47
N GLY A 196 11.03 1.76 -5.23
CA GLY A 196 11.12 1.78 -6.69
C GLY A 196 10.62 0.50 -7.36
N LEU A 197 9.80 -0.28 -6.66
CA LEU A 197 9.21 -1.52 -7.16
C LEU A 197 7.93 -1.26 -7.96
N GLY A 198 7.32 -0.08 -7.80
CA GLY A 198 6.05 0.28 -8.43
C GLY A 198 4.85 -0.44 -7.82
N ILE A 199 4.98 -0.96 -6.61
CA ILE A 199 3.89 -1.62 -5.87
C ILE A 199 2.97 -0.58 -5.28
N THR A 200 3.55 0.48 -4.66
CA THR A 200 2.81 1.58 -4.02
C THR A 200 3.52 2.93 -4.26
N GLY A 201 2.84 4.03 -3.96
CA GLY A 201 3.40 5.38 -4.09
C GLY A 201 4.50 5.67 -3.07
N TYR A 202 4.35 5.16 -1.84
CA TYR A 202 5.32 5.30 -0.74
C TYR A 202 5.84 3.93 -0.34
N GLU A 203 7.02 3.58 -0.80
CA GLU A 203 7.65 2.29 -0.57
C GLU A 203 8.84 2.40 0.39
N ASP A 204 8.84 1.60 1.44
CA ASP A 204 9.96 1.32 2.36
C ASP A 204 9.84 -0.13 2.83
N LEU A 205 9.63 -1.07 1.89
CA LEU A 205 9.15 -2.41 2.17
C LEU A 205 10.23 -3.31 2.79
N ILE A 206 9.79 -4.18 3.69
CA ILE A 206 10.56 -5.32 4.19
C ILE A 206 10.45 -6.43 3.15
N GLN A 207 11.58 -6.94 2.66
CA GLN A 207 11.62 -8.14 1.83
C GLN A 207 11.84 -9.37 2.71
N THR A 208 11.10 -10.45 2.44
CA THR A 208 11.25 -11.74 3.13
C THR A 208 11.15 -12.90 2.15
N ASP A 209 11.78 -14.02 2.50
CA ASP A 209 11.62 -15.31 1.82
C ASP A 209 10.56 -16.20 2.46
N ALA A 210 9.97 -15.78 3.59
CA ALA A 210 8.74 -16.38 4.10
C ALA A 210 7.66 -16.33 3.00
N SER A 211 7.08 -17.47 2.65
CA SER A 211 6.18 -17.57 1.49
C SER A 211 4.91 -16.74 1.71
N ILE A 212 4.75 -15.68 0.92
CA ILE A 212 3.53 -14.89 0.83
C ILE A 212 2.81 -15.30 -0.44
N ASN A 213 1.52 -15.61 -0.33
CA ASN A 213 0.65 -16.02 -1.42
C ASN A 213 -0.69 -15.28 -1.33
N PRO A 214 -1.52 -15.28 -2.40
CA PRO A 214 -2.87 -14.71 -2.35
C PRO A 214 -3.66 -15.19 -1.13
N GLY A 215 -4.23 -14.24 -0.38
CA GLY A 215 -4.91 -14.47 0.89
C GLY A 215 -4.06 -14.18 2.14
N ASN A 216 -2.73 -14.16 2.05
CA ASN A 216 -1.88 -13.67 3.15
C ASN A 216 -1.78 -12.14 3.17
N SER A 217 -2.14 -11.45 2.07
CA SER A 217 -2.17 -9.98 2.00
C SER A 217 -3.06 -9.39 3.10
N GLY A 218 -2.57 -8.39 3.80
CA GLY A 218 -3.17 -7.79 4.99
C GLY A 218 -2.90 -8.56 6.28
N GLY A 219 -2.33 -9.76 6.22
CA GLY A 219 -1.93 -10.56 7.37
C GLY A 219 -0.63 -10.11 8.02
N ALA A 220 -0.24 -10.79 9.09
CA ALA A 220 0.88 -10.41 9.92
C ALA A 220 2.21 -11.00 9.43
N LEU A 221 3.28 -10.18 9.44
CA LEU A 221 4.66 -10.64 9.51
C LEU A 221 5.14 -10.41 10.95
N VAL A 222 5.46 -11.49 11.67
CA VAL A 222 5.84 -11.42 13.09
C VAL A 222 7.26 -11.93 13.33
N ASN A 223 7.90 -11.45 14.40
CA ASN A 223 9.17 -11.98 14.87
C ASN A 223 8.94 -13.21 15.80
N LEU A 224 10.03 -13.83 16.24
CA LEU A 224 9.95 -15.00 17.13
C LEU A 224 9.39 -14.69 18.53
N ARG A 225 9.28 -13.41 18.92
CA ARG A 225 8.60 -13.00 20.15
C ARG A 225 7.08 -12.89 19.97
N GLY A 226 6.59 -13.00 18.73
CA GLY A 226 5.18 -12.84 18.41
C GLY A 226 4.76 -11.37 18.28
N GLU A 227 5.71 -10.47 17.98
CA GLU A 227 5.43 -9.05 17.76
C GLU A 227 5.32 -8.76 16.26
N LEU A 228 4.39 -7.89 15.88
CA LEU A 228 4.16 -7.47 14.50
C LEU A 228 5.34 -6.65 13.97
N VAL A 229 6.04 -7.17 12.98
CA VAL A 229 7.15 -6.50 12.27
C VAL A 229 6.64 -5.78 11.02
N GLY A 230 5.60 -6.32 10.37
CA GLY A 230 5.01 -5.73 9.17
C GLY A 230 3.67 -6.35 8.80
N ILE A 231 3.02 -5.73 7.81
CA ILE A 231 1.78 -6.21 7.17
C ILE A 231 2.16 -6.80 5.81
N ASN A 232 1.88 -8.09 5.61
CA ASN A 232 2.12 -8.74 4.31
C ASN A 232 1.33 -8.03 3.22
N THR A 233 1.96 -7.69 2.08
CA THR A 233 1.26 -6.95 1.02
C THR A 233 1.38 -7.59 -0.35
N ALA A 234 2.59 -7.84 -0.85
CA ALA A 234 2.81 -8.21 -2.23
C ALA A 234 3.89 -9.29 -2.39
N ILE A 235 3.94 -9.88 -3.59
CA ILE A 235 5.03 -10.74 -4.05
C ILE A 235 5.60 -10.18 -5.35
N TYR A 236 6.90 -10.37 -5.56
CA TYR A 236 7.50 -10.18 -6.87
C TYR A 236 7.38 -11.49 -7.65
N SER A 237 6.44 -11.55 -8.61
CA SER A 237 6.17 -12.79 -9.35
C SER A 237 5.58 -12.49 -10.72
N GLN A 238 6.09 -13.16 -11.74
CA GLN A 238 5.50 -13.12 -13.10
C GLN A 238 4.39 -14.17 -13.28
N SER A 239 4.41 -15.23 -12.48
CA SER A 239 3.44 -16.35 -12.57
C SER A 239 2.31 -16.26 -11.54
N GLY A 240 2.34 -15.28 -10.63
CA GLY A 240 1.37 -15.12 -9.54
C GLY A 240 1.61 -16.01 -8.32
N GLY A 241 2.60 -16.91 -8.35
CA GLY A 241 3.03 -17.72 -7.20
C GLY A 241 4.30 -17.17 -6.54
N ASN A 242 4.51 -17.48 -5.27
CA ASN A 242 5.72 -17.08 -4.53
C ASN A 242 6.97 -17.77 -5.10
N ILE A 243 8.03 -17.00 -5.34
CA ILE A 243 9.35 -17.46 -5.79
C ILE A 243 10.46 -17.17 -4.75
N GLY A 244 10.10 -16.99 -3.48
CA GLY A 244 11.03 -16.62 -2.40
C GLY A 244 11.23 -15.11 -2.27
N ILE A 245 10.37 -14.29 -2.88
CA ILE A 245 10.44 -12.82 -2.79
C ILE A 245 9.06 -12.30 -2.41
N GLY A 246 8.85 -12.07 -1.13
CA GLY A 246 7.67 -11.45 -0.55
C GLY A 246 7.99 -10.10 0.06
N PHE A 247 6.98 -9.25 0.18
CA PHE A 247 7.08 -7.90 0.73
C PHE A 247 6.06 -7.65 1.82
N ALA A 248 6.48 -6.90 2.83
CA ALA A 248 5.62 -6.44 3.91
C ALA A 248 5.83 -4.93 4.17
N ILE A 249 4.75 -4.24 4.49
CA ILE A 249 4.76 -2.85 4.94
C ILE A 249 5.27 -2.83 6.39
N PRO A 250 6.31 -2.06 6.74
CA PRO A 250 6.84 -2.01 8.10
C PRO A 250 5.79 -1.61 9.14
N ALA A 251 5.81 -2.23 10.31
CA ALA A 251 4.83 -1.98 11.37
C ALA A 251 4.81 -0.51 11.84
N ASN A 252 5.96 0.18 11.88
CA ASN A 252 6.01 1.60 12.22
C ASN A 252 5.29 2.45 11.17
N MET A 253 5.48 2.16 9.87
CA MET A 253 4.77 2.85 8.79
C MET A 253 3.27 2.59 8.88
N ALA A 254 2.85 1.32 8.99
CA ALA A 254 1.45 0.96 9.10
C ALA A 254 0.77 1.63 10.31
N ARG A 255 1.47 1.75 11.45
CA ARG A 255 0.97 2.45 12.64
C ARG A 255 0.80 3.94 12.40
N GLN A 256 1.78 4.62 11.80
CA GLN A 256 1.68 6.06 11.50
C GLN A 256 0.51 6.38 10.57
N ILE A 257 0.28 5.53 9.56
CA ILE A 257 -0.87 5.63 8.66
C ILE A 257 -2.17 5.38 9.42
N MET A 258 -2.24 4.31 10.21
CA MET A 258 -3.41 4.00 11.02
C MET A 258 -3.81 5.16 11.95
N GLU A 259 -2.86 5.78 12.63
CA GLU A 259 -3.12 6.92 13.51
C GLU A 259 -3.79 8.08 12.75
N GLN A 260 -3.34 8.41 11.54
CA GLN A 260 -3.98 9.44 10.71
C GLN A 260 -5.36 9.01 10.20
N LEU A 261 -5.51 7.77 9.74
CA LEU A 261 -6.80 7.25 9.28
C LEU A 261 -7.85 7.22 10.39
N VAL A 262 -7.45 6.89 11.62
CA VAL A 262 -8.36 6.89 12.78
C VAL A 262 -8.73 8.32 13.20
N GLU A 263 -7.82 9.28 13.10
CA GLU A 263 -8.05 10.67 13.52
C GLU A 263 -8.80 11.49 12.46
N PHE A 264 -8.47 11.30 11.17
CA PHE A 264 -8.95 12.16 10.09
C PHE A 264 -9.78 11.43 9.01
N GLY A 265 -9.79 10.10 9.01
CA GLY A 265 -10.38 9.29 7.93
C GLY A 265 -9.52 9.20 6.66
N GLU A 266 -8.49 10.02 6.57
CA GLU A 266 -7.58 10.11 5.42
C GLU A 266 -6.13 10.38 5.86
N VAL A 267 -5.18 10.19 4.95
CA VAL A 267 -3.76 10.49 5.19
C VAL A 267 -3.40 11.84 4.59
N ASN A 268 -3.06 12.78 5.45
CA ASN A 268 -2.62 14.11 5.07
C ASN A 268 -1.10 14.12 4.87
N ARG A 269 -0.66 14.02 3.60
CA ARG A 269 0.76 13.92 3.26
C ARG A 269 1.53 15.18 3.58
N GLY A 270 2.61 15.00 4.30
CA GLY A 270 3.59 16.06 4.53
C GLY A 270 4.28 16.48 3.24
N TYR A 271 4.56 17.77 3.11
CA TYR A 271 5.16 18.37 1.93
C TYR A 271 6.35 19.25 2.30
N LEU A 272 7.48 19.05 1.60
CA LEU A 272 8.66 19.90 1.72
C LEU A 272 8.71 20.95 0.59
N GLY A 273 8.30 20.59 -0.60
CA GLY A 273 8.35 21.45 -1.78
C GLY A 273 9.71 21.46 -2.46
N ALA A 274 10.32 20.31 -2.57
CA ALA A 274 11.56 20.10 -3.29
C ALA A 274 11.44 18.86 -4.18
N GLU A 275 11.96 18.93 -5.40
CA GLU A 275 12.21 17.77 -6.23
C GLU A 275 13.54 17.14 -5.82
N MET A 276 13.58 15.82 -5.74
CA MET A 276 14.69 15.06 -5.17
C MET A 276 15.19 14.02 -6.16
N GLN A 277 16.49 13.80 -6.18
CA GLN A 277 17.15 12.78 -6.99
C GLN A 277 18.08 11.93 -6.12
N ASN A 278 18.21 10.65 -6.48
CA ASN A 278 19.19 9.77 -5.86
C ASN A 278 20.60 10.20 -6.21
N LEU A 279 21.54 10.00 -5.29
CA LEU A 279 22.95 10.09 -5.56
C LEU A 279 23.40 8.83 -6.29
N ASP A 280 24.02 9.01 -7.46
CA ASP A 280 24.80 8.00 -8.14
C ASP A 280 26.31 8.28 -7.94
N PRO A 281 27.21 7.37 -8.32
CA PRO A 281 28.66 7.59 -8.16
C PRO A 281 29.17 8.89 -8.80
N ALA A 282 28.65 9.24 -9.97
CA ALA A 282 29.09 10.44 -10.69
C ALA A 282 28.65 11.72 -9.98
N LEU A 283 27.41 11.74 -9.46
CA LEU A 283 26.90 12.85 -8.66
C LEU A 283 27.62 12.93 -7.31
N ALA A 284 27.87 11.81 -6.64
CA ALA A 284 28.62 11.79 -5.38
C ALA A 284 30.01 12.40 -5.56
N ASP A 285 30.74 12.02 -6.59
CA ASP A 285 32.05 12.59 -6.93
C ASP A 285 31.97 14.09 -7.24
N ALA A 286 30.99 14.51 -8.05
CA ALA A 286 30.77 15.91 -8.41
C ALA A 286 30.45 16.80 -7.20
N PHE A 287 29.76 16.27 -6.20
CA PHE A 287 29.47 16.95 -4.93
C PHE A 287 30.56 16.76 -3.87
N GLY A 288 31.65 16.04 -4.16
CA GLY A 288 32.74 15.78 -3.23
C GLY A 288 32.33 14.89 -2.04
N LEU A 289 31.41 13.97 -2.28
CA LEU A 289 30.87 13.05 -1.26
C LEU A 289 31.67 11.73 -1.24
N SER A 290 31.97 11.24 -0.03
CA SER A 290 32.55 9.90 0.16
C SER A 290 31.50 8.78 0.22
N SER A 291 30.21 9.10 0.12
CA SER A 291 29.08 8.18 0.25
C SER A 291 27.97 8.57 -0.72
N MET A 292 27.25 7.58 -1.23
CA MET A 292 26.03 7.77 -2.03
C MET A 292 24.77 7.89 -1.17
N GLN A 293 24.91 7.96 0.16
CA GLN A 293 23.76 8.15 1.06
C GLN A 293 23.31 9.61 1.08
N GLY A 294 22.00 9.79 0.95
CA GLY A 294 21.35 11.09 0.90
C GLY A 294 20.53 11.28 -0.36
N ALA A 295 19.87 12.43 -0.43
CA ALA A 295 19.10 12.85 -1.59
C ALA A 295 19.49 14.27 -1.99
N VAL A 296 19.80 14.48 -3.27
CA VAL A 296 20.07 15.83 -3.80
C VAL A 296 18.77 16.53 -4.16
N LEU A 297 18.63 17.78 -3.76
CA LEU A 297 17.52 18.65 -4.15
C LEU A 297 17.84 19.24 -5.52
N VAL A 298 17.03 18.93 -6.53
CA VAL A 298 17.25 19.39 -7.92
C VAL A 298 16.45 20.63 -8.25
N ASN A 299 15.31 20.82 -7.56
CA ASN A 299 14.45 21.98 -7.73
C ASN A 299 13.74 22.32 -6.41
N ILE A 300 13.49 23.59 -6.17
CA ILE A 300 12.74 24.09 -5.02
C ILE A 300 11.49 24.79 -5.53
N VAL A 301 10.34 24.38 -5.02
CA VAL A 301 9.06 24.95 -5.41
C VAL A 301 8.87 26.31 -4.76
N PRO A 302 8.55 27.37 -5.52
CA PRO A 302 8.28 28.70 -4.96
C PRO A 302 7.16 28.69 -3.91
N GLY A 303 7.33 29.46 -2.84
CA GLY A 303 6.37 29.55 -1.71
C GLY A 303 6.35 28.34 -0.77
N SER A 304 7.14 27.31 -1.08
CA SER A 304 7.19 26.06 -0.31
C SER A 304 7.90 26.20 1.05
N PRO A 305 7.73 25.22 1.95
CA PRO A 305 8.54 25.10 3.15
C PRO A 305 10.04 25.05 2.90
N ALA A 306 10.45 24.38 1.82
CA ALA A 306 11.86 24.28 1.43
C ALA A 306 12.45 25.65 1.07
N GLU A 307 11.74 26.44 0.25
CA GLU A 307 12.18 27.80 -0.10
C GLU A 307 12.25 28.70 1.14
N LYS A 308 11.20 28.70 1.97
CA LYS A 308 11.14 29.51 3.21
C LYS A 308 12.25 29.15 4.19
N ALA A 309 12.71 27.93 4.20
CA ALA A 309 13.84 27.45 5.00
C ALA A 309 15.20 27.78 4.38
N GLY A 310 15.25 28.33 3.18
CA GLY A 310 16.48 28.66 2.47
C GLY A 310 17.22 27.45 1.88
N LEU A 311 16.51 26.33 1.64
CA LEU A 311 17.03 25.22 0.86
C LEU A 311 17.23 25.65 -0.60
N ARG A 312 18.18 25.04 -1.28
CA ARG A 312 18.59 25.41 -2.65
C ARG A 312 18.78 24.17 -3.51
N PRO A 313 18.62 24.28 -4.83
CA PRO A 313 19.12 23.25 -5.76
C PRO A 313 20.60 22.99 -5.50
N GLY A 314 21.00 21.72 -5.50
CA GLY A 314 22.35 21.28 -5.16
C GLY A 314 22.57 20.94 -3.67
N ASP A 315 21.63 21.24 -2.78
CA ASP A 315 21.69 20.73 -1.41
C ASP A 315 21.53 19.22 -1.37
N VAL A 316 22.39 18.54 -0.59
CA VAL A 316 22.25 17.11 -0.34
C VAL A 316 21.72 16.91 1.08
N VAL A 317 20.51 16.40 1.21
CA VAL A 317 19.90 16.08 2.51
C VAL A 317 20.43 14.72 2.97
N THR A 318 21.10 14.66 4.10
CA THR A 318 21.75 13.47 4.66
C THR A 318 21.02 12.89 5.87
N ALA A 319 20.20 13.70 6.58
CA ALA A 319 19.35 13.23 7.66
C ALA A 319 18.11 14.11 7.83
N VAL A 320 17.04 13.53 8.38
CA VAL A 320 15.80 14.20 8.80
C VAL A 320 15.56 13.89 10.27
N ASN A 321 15.52 14.89 11.15
CA ASN A 321 15.37 14.74 12.60
C ASN A 321 16.34 13.71 13.21
N GLY A 322 17.59 13.70 12.74
CA GLY A 322 18.63 12.78 13.18
C GLY A 322 18.58 11.36 12.59
N ARG A 323 17.53 11.02 11.82
CA ARG A 323 17.45 9.76 11.08
C ARG A 323 18.13 9.95 9.72
N ALA A 324 19.13 9.10 9.40
CA ALA A 324 19.85 9.16 8.15
C ALA A 324 18.87 8.99 6.95
N VAL A 325 19.13 9.73 5.88
CA VAL A 325 18.47 9.59 4.59
C VAL A 325 19.33 8.69 3.71
N ARG A 326 18.75 7.63 3.18
CA ARG A 326 19.42 6.68 2.29
C ARG A 326 19.41 7.16 0.83
N ASP A 327 18.23 7.60 0.37
CA ASP A 327 17.94 7.98 -1.01
C ASP A 327 16.74 8.95 -1.09
N ALA A 328 16.37 9.39 -2.29
CA ALA A 328 15.26 10.30 -2.50
C ALA A 328 13.88 9.73 -2.11
N PRO A 329 13.54 8.44 -2.40
CA PRO A 329 12.35 7.80 -1.85
C PRO A 329 12.30 7.83 -0.31
N ASP A 330 13.41 7.54 0.36
CA ASP A 330 13.47 7.57 1.82
C ASP A 330 13.24 9.00 2.37
N LEU A 331 13.85 10.02 1.78
CA LEU A 331 13.58 11.41 2.15
C LEU A 331 12.11 11.77 1.95
N ARG A 332 11.52 11.38 0.82
CA ARG A 332 10.09 11.59 0.55
C ARG A 332 9.22 10.92 1.61
N ASN A 333 9.53 9.67 1.99
CA ASN A 333 8.79 8.93 3.01
C ASN A 333 8.94 9.58 4.39
N GLN A 334 10.17 9.94 4.79
CA GLN A 334 10.43 10.59 6.07
C GLN A 334 9.71 11.94 6.24
N VAL A 335 9.45 12.65 5.14
CA VAL A 335 8.67 13.89 5.12
C VAL A 335 7.17 13.62 4.95
N GLY A 336 6.82 12.80 3.95
CA GLY A 336 5.43 12.57 3.52
C GLY A 336 4.54 11.88 4.56
N LEU A 337 5.14 11.08 5.45
CA LEU A 337 4.41 10.39 6.52
C LEU A 337 4.21 11.24 7.77
N ARG A 338 4.84 12.44 7.86
CA ARG A 338 4.69 13.34 8.99
C ARG A 338 3.43 14.17 8.88
N ARG A 339 2.94 14.64 10.03
CA ARG A 339 1.79 15.53 10.09
C ARG A 339 2.14 16.93 9.56
N ILE A 340 1.19 17.56 8.90
CA ILE A 340 1.30 18.97 8.50
C ILE A 340 1.51 19.82 9.75
N GLY A 341 2.50 20.73 9.72
CA GLY A 341 2.89 21.57 10.84
C GLY A 341 3.99 20.98 11.74
N ASP A 342 4.33 19.69 11.59
CA ASP A 342 5.45 19.11 12.34
C ASP A 342 6.76 19.82 12.02
N LYS A 343 7.60 19.99 13.04
CA LYS A 343 8.95 20.54 12.86
C LYS A 343 9.85 19.51 12.16
N LEU A 344 10.59 19.95 11.17
CA LEU A 344 11.62 19.20 10.48
C LEU A 344 12.99 19.85 10.73
N THR A 345 13.94 19.04 11.11
CA THR A 345 15.36 19.41 11.14
C THR A 345 16.06 18.58 10.08
N LEU A 346 16.65 19.23 9.08
CA LEU A 346 17.34 18.60 7.96
C LEU A 346 18.84 18.83 8.12
N ASP A 347 19.61 17.75 8.13
CA ASP A 347 21.06 17.86 8.00
C ASP A 347 21.38 17.86 6.50
N VAL A 348 22.04 18.91 6.08
CA VAL A 348 22.27 19.24 4.66
C VAL A 348 23.76 19.43 4.43
N LEU A 349 24.24 18.92 3.31
CA LEU A 349 25.54 19.27 2.77
C LEU A 349 25.36 20.24 1.60
N ARG A 350 25.97 21.43 1.71
CA ARG A 350 25.95 22.49 0.68
C ARG A 350 27.40 22.93 0.43
N ASP A 351 27.85 22.84 -0.81
CA ASP A 351 29.23 23.23 -1.21
C ASP A 351 30.30 22.59 -0.30
N GLY A 352 30.12 21.30 0.03
CA GLY A 352 31.03 20.56 0.92
C GLY A 352 30.92 20.89 2.41
N LYS A 353 30.03 21.82 2.82
CA LYS A 353 29.85 22.23 4.21
C LYS A 353 28.58 21.64 4.80
N ARG A 354 28.70 21.02 5.97
CA ARG A 354 27.55 20.51 6.74
C ARG A 354 26.83 21.68 7.41
N MET A 355 25.52 21.68 7.31
CA MET A 355 24.64 22.64 7.98
C MET A 355 23.32 21.96 8.38
N THR A 356 22.66 22.52 9.36
CA THR A 356 21.35 22.08 9.80
C THR A 356 20.32 23.14 9.43
N VAL A 357 19.26 22.73 8.73
CA VAL A 357 18.15 23.61 8.29
C VAL A 357 16.89 23.16 8.99
N SER A 358 16.21 24.12 9.65
CA SER A 358 14.92 23.86 10.30
C SER A 358 13.77 24.40 9.47
N THR A 359 12.71 23.60 9.31
CA THR A 359 11.49 23.98 8.61
C THR A 359 10.28 23.34 9.28
N GLN A 360 9.11 23.51 8.70
CA GLN A 360 7.89 22.80 9.07
C GLN A 360 7.35 22.03 7.88
N VAL A 361 6.74 20.90 8.16
CA VAL A 361 6.00 20.12 7.15
C VAL A 361 4.84 20.97 6.65
N GLY A 362 4.84 21.27 5.35
CA GLY A 362 3.71 21.94 4.70
C GLY A 362 2.62 20.94 4.33
N ALA A 363 1.43 21.46 4.03
CA ALA A 363 0.49 20.73 3.21
C ALA A 363 1.06 20.67 1.79
N ARG A 364 0.94 19.52 1.11
CA ARG A 364 1.01 19.54 -0.34
C ARG A 364 -0.23 20.32 -0.80
N THR A 365 -0.08 21.65 -0.88
CA THR A 365 -0.88 22.35 -1.84
C THR A 365 -0.45 21.69 -3.15
N ALA A 366 -1.20 20.69 -3.64
CA ALA A 366 -1.16 20.37 -5.04
C ALA A 366 -1.07 21.74 -5.71
N GLY A 367 -0.17 22.01 -6.66
CA GLY A 367 -0.09 23.31 -7.32
C GLY A 367 -1.44 23.82 -7.78
N ALA A 368 -2.41 23.53 -7.06
CA ALA A 368 -3.82 23.67 -7.13
C ALA A 368 -4.20 24.76 -6.18
N ALA A 369 -4.55 25.85 -6.71
CA ALA A 369 -5.32 26.87 -6.04
C ALA A 369 -6.69 26.31 -5.53
N ARG A 370 -6.70 25.28 -4.66
CA ARG A 370 -7.93 24.77 -4.03
C ARG A 370 -8.64 25.86 -3.19
N GLY A 371 -7.92 26.90 -2.76
CA GLY A 371 -8.49 27.99 -1.99
C GLY A 371 -8.55 29.35 -2.69
N ALA A 372 -8.01 29.48 -3.90
CA ALA A 372 -7.84 30.76 -4.57
C ALA A 372 -8.78 30.95 -5.80
N MET A 373 -9.49 29.92 -6.25
CA MET A 373 -10.48 30.12 -7.31
C MET A 373 -11.73 30.77 -6.74
N LYS A 374 -11.78 32.10 -6.86
CA LYS A 374 -12.97 32.90 -6.50
C LYS A 374 -14.17 32.65 -7.45
N ASN A 375 -14.10 31.67 -8.30
CA ASN A 375 -15.13 31.34 -9.28
C ASN A 375 -15.89 30.09 -8.83
N GLU A 376 -17.15 30.25 -8.45
CA GLU A 376 -18.02 29.19 -7.97
C GLU A 376 -18.18 28.02 -8.96
N ARG A 377 -18.03 28.29 -10.27
CA ARG A 377 -18.11 27.28 -11.33
C ARG A 377 -16.96 26.29 -11.31
N MET A 378 -15.82 26.70 -10.77
CA MET A 378 -14.64 25.85 -10.56
C MET A 378 -14.56 25.30 -9.13
N ALA A 379 -15.61 25.45 -8.33
CA ALA A 379 -15.66 24.86 -7.01
C ALA A 379 -15.48 23.33 -7.09
N GLY A 380 -14.62 22.78 -6.24
CA GLY A 380 -14.31 21.34 -6.21
C GLY A 380 -13.41 20.86 -7.35
N VAL A 381 -12.81 21.77 -8.14
CA VAL A 381 -11.83 21.43 -9.17
C VAL A 381 -10.44 21.73 -8.66
N SER A 382 -9.52 20.76 -8.81
CA SER A 382 -8.09 20.88 -8.52
C SER A 382 -7.32 20.89 -9.84
N VAL A 383 -6.56 21.96 -10.08
CA VAL A 383 -5.73 22.12 -11.29
C VAL A 383 -4.31 22.51 -10.94
N GLY A 384 -3.36 22.29 -11.82
CA GLY A 384 -1.96 22.67 -11.64
C GLY A 384 -1.15 22.51 -12.91
N GLU A 385 0.14 22.76 -12.81
CA GLU A 385 1.07 22.58 -13.94
C GLU A 385 1.08 21.13 -14.44
N ILE A 386 1.33 20.95 -15.75
CA ILE A 386 1.43 19.62 -16.34
C ILE A 386 2.66 18.91 -15.78
N PRO A 387 2.51 17.74 -15.10
CA PRO A 387 3.63 17.03 -14.52
C PRO A 387 4.63 16.55 -15.57
N ARG A 388 5.91 16.49 -15.22
CA ARG A 388 6.99 16.04 -16.14
C ARG A 388 6.82 14.60 -16.66
N ASN A 389 6.16 13.75 -15.89
CA ASN A 389 5.82 12.37 -16.27
C ASN A 389 4.53 12.26 -17.09
N SER A 390 3.85 13.36 -17.35
CA SER A 390 2.67 13.39 -18.21
C SER A 390 3.07 13.30 -19.68
N PRO A 391 2.31 12.58 -20.53
CA PRO A 391 2.53 12.55 -21.97
C PRO A 391 2.34 13.93 -22.63
N TYR A 392 1.74 14.88 -21.95
CA TYR A 392 1.53 16.25 -22.45
C TYR A 392 2.67 17.21 -22.09
N TYR A 393 3.60 16.80 -21.21
CA TYR A 393 4.67 17.70 -20.75
C TYR A 393 5.55 18.16 -21.91
N GLY A 394 5.69 19.49 -22.04
CA GLY A 394 6.47 20.11 -23.13
C GLY A 394 5.87 19.98 -24.54
N GLN A 395 4.72 19.31 -24.68
CA GLN A 395 4.01 19.15 -25.95
C GLN A 395 2.78 20.05 -26.06
N VAL A 396 2.17 20.39 -24.91
CA VAL A 396 0.95 21.17 -24.84
C VAL A 396 1.14 22.28 -23.81
N ALA A 397 0.81 23.53 -24.20
CA ALA A 397 0.66 24.62 -23.24
C ALA A 397 -0.70 24.51 -22.54
N GLY A 398 -0.72 24.70 -21.23
CA GLY A 398 -1.94 24.58 -20.43
C GLY A 398 -1.69 24.08 -19.04
N ILE A 399 -2.77 23.74 -18.34
CA ILE A 399 -2.74 23.19 -16.98
C ILE A 399 -3.50 21.87 -16.92
N MET A 400 -3.06 20.98 -16.05
CA MET A 400 -3.71 19.68 -15.84
C MET A 400 -4.76 19.74 -14.74
N VAL A 401 -5.86 19.03 -14.96
CA VAL A 401 -6.91 18.79 -13.97
C VAL A 401 -6.51 17.55 -13.14
N PHE A 402 -6.35 17.72 -11.84
CA PHE A 402 -6.00 16.64 -10.92
C PHE A 402 -7.20 16.03 -10.21
N GLU A 403 -8.28 16.79 -10.06
CA GLU A 403 -9.48 16.32 -9.41
C GLU A 403 -10.68 17.16 -9.82
N VAL A 404 -11.84 16.52 -9.95
CA VAL A 404 -13.13 17.16 -10.13
C VAL A 404 -14.13 16.49 -9.20
N ALA A 405 -14.59 17.19 -8.17
CA ALA A 405 -15.54 16.65 -7.22
C ALA A 405 -16.89 16.34 -7.91
N THR A 406 -17.42 15.15 -7.67
CA THR A 406 -18.71 14.71 -8.22
C THR A 406 -19.84 15.65 -7.79
N GLY A 407 -20.76 15.95 -8.70
CA GLY A 407 -21.90 16.83 -8.44
C GLY A 407 -21.60 18.32 -8.52
N THR A 408 -20.37 18.72 -8.87
CA THR A 408 -20.02 20.13 -9.12
C THR A 408 -20.42 20.59 -10.52
N PRO A 409 -20.57 21.91 -10.79
CA PRO A 409 -20.84 22.43 -12.11
C PRO A 409 -19.82 21.97 -13.16
N ALA A 410 -18.54 21.95 -12.82
CA ALA A 410 -17.47 21.48 -13.70
C ALA A 410 -17.60 19.98 -14.02
N TRP A 411 -17.95 19.16 -13.03
CA TRP A 411 -18.22 17.74 -13.25
C TRP A 411 -19.43 17.51 -14.17
N ALA A 412 -20.52 18.26 -13.95
CA ALA A 412 -21.74 18.21 -14.77
C ALA A 412 -21.46 18.65 -16.22
N ALA A 413 -20.57 19.64 -16.43
CA ALA A 413 -20.13 20.09 -17.74
C ALA A 413 -19.20 19.08 -18.44
N GLY A 414 -18.81 18.00 -17.78
CA GLY A 414 -18.00 16.94 -18.34
C GLY A 414 -16.49 17.08 -18.14
N LEU A 415 -16.01 18.01 -17.28
CA LEU A 415 -14.58 18.08 -16.89
C LEU A 415 -14.22 16.87 -16.04
N ARG A 416 -13.06 16.28 -16.30
CA ARG A 416 -12.58 15.07 -15.62
C ARG A 416 -11.09 15.20 -15.23
N GLU A 417 -10.69 14.40 -14.29
CA GLU A 417 -9.27 14.19 -13.95
C GLU A 417 -8.48 13.75 -15.19
N GLY A 418 -7.27 14.27 -15.33
CA GLY A 418 -6.39 14.02 -16.48
C GLY A 418 -6.65 14.90 -17.70
N ASP A 419 -7.69 15.75 -17.70
CA ASP A 419 -7.87 16.74 -18.76
C ASP A 419 -6.78 17.82 -18.68
N VAL A 420 -6.35 18.32 -19.82
CA VAL A 420 -5.49 19.51 -19.90
C VAL A 420 -6.33 20.70 -20.38
N ILE A 421 -6.45 21.72 -19.55
CA ILE A 421 -7.13 22.96 -19.92
C ILE A 421 -6.15 23.84 -20.72
N THR A 422 -6.45 24.07 -21.98
CA THR A 422 -5.61 24.81 -22.91
C THR A 422 -6.10 26.23 -23.16
N SER A 423 -7.37 26.53 -22.86
CA SER A 423 -7.93 27.88 -23.03
C SER A 423 -9.12 28.13 -22.09
N VAL A 424 -9.29 29.40 -21.73
CA VAL A 424 -10.46 29.93 -21.00
C VAL A 424 -11.07 31.03 -21.85
N ASN A 425 -12.36 30.91 -22.18
CA ASN A 425 -13.07 31.86 -23.04
C ASN A 425 -12.30 32.22 -24.32
N ARG A 426 -11.69 31.19 -24.94
CA ARG A 426 -10.85 31.26 -26.16
C ARG A 426 -9.49 31.98 -25.97
N GLN A 427 -9.13 32.39 -24.76
CA GLN A 427 -7.80 32.88 -24.45
C GLN A 427 -6.92 31.72 -24.00
N GLN A 428 -5.73 31.64 -24.57
CA GLN A 428 -4.81 30.53 -24.30
C GLN A 428 -4.32 30.56 -22.86
N VAL A 429 -4.22 29.37 -22.27
CA VAL A 429 -3.63 29.16 -20.95
C VAL A 429 -2.19 28.67 -21.18
N GLU A 430 -1.23 29.41 -20.67
CA GLU A 430 0.19 29.07 -20.77
C GLU A 430 0.68 28.36 -19.49
N ASP A 431 0.19 28.82 -18.34
CA ASP A 431 0.56 28.35 -17.02
C ASP A 431 -0.57 28.52 -16.02
N LEU A 432 -0.37 28.09 -14.77
CA LEU A 432 -1.36 28.19 -13.70
C LEU A 432 -1.74 29.63 -13.39
N GLN A 433 -0.79 30.57 -13.45
CA GLN A 433 -1.02 31.98 -13.17
C GLN A 433 -1.94 32.63 -14.20
N SER A 434 -1.69 32.36 -15.48
CA SER A 434 -2.53 32.81 -16.59
C SER A 434 -3.94 32.27 -16.47
N PHE A 435 -4.09 30.98 -16.16
CA PHE A 435 -5.39 30.34 -15.91
C PHE A 435 -6.17 31.03 -14.79
N LEU A 436 -5.55 31.19 -13.61
CA LEU A 436 -6.19 31.83 -12.45
C LEU A 436 -6.62 33.26 -12.77
N GLY A 437 -5.76 34.01 -13.46
CA GLY A 437 -6.06 35.37 -13.91
C GLY A 437 -7.24 35.42 -14.89
N LEU A 438 -7.34 34.48 -15.82
CA LEU A 438 -8.45 34.37 -16.76
C LEU A 438 -9.76 34.01 -16.07
N VAL A 439 -9.77 32.94 -15.26
CA VAL A 439 -10.97 32.45 -14.57
C VAL A 439 -11.53 33.47 -13.59
N SER A 440 -10.67 34.24 -12.90
CA SER A 440 -11.13 35.27 -11.94
C SER A 440 -11.87 36.43 -12.56
N ARG A 441 -11.70 36.69 -13.88
CA ARG A 441 -12.33 37.78 -14.62
C ARG A 441 -13.65 37.40 -15.28
N VAL A 442 -14.00 36.09 -15.28
CA VAL A 442 -15.24 35.62 -15.93
C VAL A 442 -16.45 35.88 -15.04
N GLN A 443 -17.38 36.70 -15.52
CA GLN A 443 -18.64 37.03 -14.83
C GLN A 443 -19.86 36.27 -15.39
N GLY A 444 -19.70 35.44 -16.42
CA GLY A 444 -20.75 34.67 -17.08
C GLY A 444 -20.40 33.22 -17.23
N GLN A 445 -20.90 32.57 -18.26
CA GLN A 445 -20.55 31.21 -18.60
C GLN A 445 -19.03 31.06 -18.78
N LEU A 446 -18.46 29.96 -18.28
CA LEU A 446 -17.05 29.65 -18.39
C LEU A 446 -16.86 28.64 -19.50
N LEU A 447 -16.26 29.05 -20.62
CA LEU A 447 -15.91 28.18 -21.72
C LEU A 447 -14.47 27.69 -21.56
N LEU A 448 -14.28 26.41 -21.33
CA LEU A 448 -12.96 25.79 -21.24
C LEU A 448 -12.65 25.03 -22.53
N GLY A 449 -11.48 25.29 -23.15
CA GLY A 449 -10.89 24.40 -24.13
C GLY A 449 -10.08 23.33 -23.39
N VAL A 450 -10.41 22.08 -23.60
CA VAL A 450 -9.77 20.96 -22.92
C VAL A 450 -9.21 19.96 -23.92
N LEU A 451 -8.10 19.33 -23.57
CA LEU A 451 -7.49 18.21 -24.27
C LEU A 451 -7.57 16.97 -23.39
N ARG A 452 -8.23 15.90 -23.90
CA ARG A 452 -8.34 14.58 -23.26
C ARG A 452 -7.81 13.52 -24.21
N GLY A 453 -6.68 12.88 -23.87
CA GLY A 453 -5.95 12.05 -24.84
C GLY A 453 -5.58 12.89 -26.07
N ASN A 454 -5.92 12.42 -27.26
CA ASN A 454 -5.68 13.14 -28.52
C ASN A 454 -6.90 13.93 -29.00
N ARG A 455 -7.91 14.19 -28.15
CA ARG A 455 -9.15 14.87 -28.54
C ARG A 455 -9.27 16.21 -27.84
N ALA A 456 -9.40 17.28 -28.62
CA ALA A 456 -9.77 18.58 -28.09
C ALA A 456 -11.29 18.74 -28.04
N ALA A 457 -11.81 19.37 -27.00
CA ALA A 457 -13.21 19.69 -26.84
C ALA A 457 -13.39 21.03 -26.13
N TYR A 458 -14.56 21.64 -26.29
CA TYR A 458 -14.98 22.78 -25.50
C TYR A 458 -16.03 22.33 -24.47
N LEU A 459 -15.85 22.73 -23.22
CA LEU A 459 -16.80 22.51 -22.12
C LEU A 459 -17.36 23.86 -21.67
N VAL A 460 -18.67 23.94 -21.50
CA VAL A 460 -19.35 25.14 -20.97
C VAL A 460 -19.79 24.84 -19.54
N ILE A 461 -19.28 25.61 -18.60
CA ILE A 461 -19.69 25.53 -17.19
C ILE A 461 -20.59 26.72 -16.89
N GLU A 462 -21.83 26.44 -16.56
CA GLU A 462 -22.89 27.42 -16.29
C GLU A 462 -22.85 27.98 -14.86
#